data_c8e76e8c2517af181befec08fec9270f
#
_entry.id   c8e76e8c2517af181befec08fec9270f
#
_cell.length_a   1.000
_cell.length_b   1.000
_cell.length_c   1.000
_cell.angle_alpha   90.00
_cell.angle_beta   90.00
_cell.angle_gamma   90.00
#
_symmetry.space_group_name_H-M   'P 1'
#
loop_
_entity.id
_entity.type
_entity.pdbx_description
1 polymer ?
#
loop_
_entity_poly.entity_id
_entity_poly.type
_entity_poly.pdbx_seq_one_letter_code
_entity_poly.pdbx_strand_id
1 'polypeptide(L)'
;EFSAMKPMNIDFSSPQVMAILNVTPDSFYAGSRTPEAESVERRVRGAVSEGAQLIDVGGYSSRPGADEVPADEEWRRVRLGVGTVRRLAPGMTVSVDTFRSEVAAKAVETFGPLVVNDISAGELDPAMPSVVADCGVPYIAMHMKGDPKTMQSQTDYRRDIVTEVVGYFRRRTDEMLAAGIRRENIILDPGFGFPQTTEQNYELLAGLHRLCALGYPVLAGLSRKSMIYKVLDATPAESLAGTVALGWECLRQGAAILRVHDVREAVDTVKLFNMFRQ
;
A
#
# COMPACT_ATOMS: atom_id res chain seq x y z
N GLU A 1 -25.79 -8.24 -0.91
CA GLU A 1 -25.61 -9.00 -2.18
C GLU A 1 -24.59 -8.27 -3.06
N PHE A 2 -23.32 -8.67 -3.00
CA PHE A 2 -22.24 -8.07 -3.80
C PHE A 2 -22.24 -8.53 -5.28
N SER A 3 -23.18 -9.35 -5.68
CA SER A 3 -23.23 -10.09 -6.97
C SER A 3 -23.42 -9.25 -8.25
N ALA A 4 -23.54 -7.93 -8.17
CA ALA A 4 -23.81 -7.08 -9.33
C ALA A 4 -22.79 -5.92 -9.56
N MET A 5 -21.67 -5.91 -8.81
CA MET A 5 -20.69 -4.85 -8.99
C MET A 5 -19.86 -5.08 -10.26
N LYS A 6 -19.68 -4.00 -11.03
CA LYS A 6 -18.80 -4.03 -12.22
C LYS A 6 -17.37 -4.33 -11.74
N PRO A 7 -16.68 -5.33 -12.34
CA PRO A 7 -15.32 -5.66 -11.93
C PRO A 7 -14.42 -4.43 -12.10
N MET A 8 -13.64 -4.14 -11.04
CA MET A 8 -12.58 -3.14 -11.10
C MET A 8 -11.35 -3.78 -11.75
N ASN A 9 -10.82 -3.14 -12.78
CA ASN A 9 -9.58 -3.57 -13.41
C ASN A 9 -8.56 -2.42 -13.34
N ILE A 10 -7.36 -2.71 -12.83
CA ILE A 10 -6.25 -1.77 -12.82
C ILE A 10 -5.36 -2.08 -14.02
N ASP A 11 -5.10 -1.08 -14.84
CA ASP A 11 -4.22 -1.23 -16.00
C ASP A 11 -2.74 -1.15 -15.54
N PHE A 12 -2.02 -2.24 -15.71
CA PHE A 12 -0.59 -2.35 -15.44
C PHE A 12 0.29 -2.34 -16.70
N SER A 13 -0.23 -1.88 -17.83
CA SER A 13 0.58 -1.68 -19.04
C SER A 13 1.72 -0.67 -18.84
N SER A 14 1.55 0.23 -17.87
CA SER A 14 2.55 1.16 -17.36
C SER A 14 2.54 1.14 -15.82
N PRO A 15 3.70 1.37 -15.17
CA PRO A 15 3.73 1.51 -13.71
C PRO A 15 2.81 2.62 -13.23
N GLN A 16 2.14 2.37 -12.09
CA GLN A 16 1.18 3.28 -11.49
C GLN A 16 1.78 3.98 -10.26
N VAL A 17 1.35 5.21 -9.99
CA VAL A 17 1.71 5.95 -8.77
C VAL A 17 0.52 5.99 -7.84
N MET A 18 0.70 5.46 -6.63
CA MET A 18 -0.28 5.43 -5.56
C MET A 18 0.10 6.46 -4.49
N ALA A 19 -0.73 7.47 -4.32
CA ALA A 19 -0.55 8.51 -3.31
C ALA A 19 -1.00 8.00 -1.93
N ILE A 20 -0.20 8.22 -0.89
CA ILE A 20 -0.56 7.93 0.50
C ILE A 20 -1.45 9.06 1.04
N LEU A 21 -2.61 8.69 1.58
CA LEU A 21 -3.53 9.56 2.30
C LEU A 21 -3.80 9.01 3.70
N ASN A 22 -2.96 9.38 4.68
CA ASN A 22 -3.17 9.02 6.08
C ASN A 22 -4.17 9.98 6.72
N VAL A 23 -5.29 9.44 7.20
CA VAL A 23 -6.31 10.15 7.96
C VAL A 23 -6.12 9.82 9.45
N THR A 24 -5.02 10.32 10.04
CA THR A 24 -4.65 10.07 11.43
C THR A 24 -4.41 11.39 12.17
N PRO A 25 -4.63 11.46 13.51
CA PRO A 25 -4.47 12.70 14.29
C PRO A 25 -3.09 13.35 14.16
N ASP A 26 -2.04 12.54 14.04
CA ASP A 26 -0.65 13.02 13.88
C ASP A 26 -0.41 13.75 12.55
N SER A 27 -1.37 13.66 11.63
CA SER A 27 -1.34 14.36 10.35
C SER A 27 -1.96 15.77 10.44
N PHE A 28 -2.48 16.19 11.62
CA PHE A 28 -3.27 17.41 11.80
C PHE A 28 -2.77 18.27 12.96
N TYR A 29 -2.77 19.58 12.77
CA TYR A 29 -2.47 20.55 13.84
C TYR A 29 -3.63 20.63 14.84
N ALA A 30 -3.31 20.49 16.14
CA ALA A 30 -4.30 20.62 17.23
C ALA A 30 -4.90 22.04 17.26
N GLY A 31 -6.20 22.18 17.05
CA GLY A 31 -6.85 23.47 17.23
C GLY A 31 -8.29 23.65 16.79
N SER A 32 -8.85 22.85 15.90
CA SER A 32 -10.26 22.96 15.52
C SER A 32 -10.83 21.69 14.88
N ARG A 33 -12.14 21.50 14.91
CA ARG A 33 -12.86 20.36 14.30
C ARG A 33 -12.89 20.40 12.76
N THR A 34 -12.52 21.52 12.15
CA THR A 34 -12.48 21.76 10.70
C THR A 34 -11.13 21.37 10.02
N PRO A 35 -9.96 21.39 10.67
CA PRO A 35 -8.67 21.17 10.03
C PRO A 35 -8.45 19.78 9.43
N GLU A 36 -9.09 18.74 10.01
CA GLU A 36 -8.95 17.38 9.53
C GLU A 36 -9.48 17.24 8.08
N ALA A 37 -10.74 17.66 7.86
CA ALA A 37 -11.38 17.59 6.56
C ALA A 37 -10.68 18.47 5.51
N GLU A 38 -10.25 19.68 5.88
CA GLU A 38 -9.51 20.59 4.98
C GLU A 38 -8.14 20.04 4.61
N SER A 39 -7.45 19.39 5.55
CA SER A 39 -6.16 18.78 5.29
C SER A 39 -6.28 17.57 4.35
N VAL A 40 -7.28 16.71 4.58
CA VAL A 40 -7.62 15.59 3.68
C VAL A 40 -7.94 16.11 2.28
N GLU A 41 -8.81 17.14 2.18
CA GLU A 41 -9.17 17.75 0.90
C GLU A 41 -7.95 18.31 0.15
N ARG A 42 -7.09 19.06 0.84
CA ARG A 42 -5.86 19.62 0.27
C ARG A 42 -4.93 18.52 -0.24
N ARG A 43 -4.76 17.43 0.53
CA ARG A 43 -3.93 16.30 0.13
C ARG A 43 -4.50 15.56 -1.09
N VAL A 44 -5.82 15.35 -1.15
CA VAL A 44 -6.50 14.75 -2.30
C VAL A 44 -6.32 15.63 -3.54
N ARG A 45 -6.56 16.94 -3.45
CA ARG A 45 -6.36 17.87 -4.58
C ARG A 45 -4.91 17.87 -5.06
N GLY A 46 -3.94 17.86 -4.12
CA GLY A 46 -2.52 17.74 -4.45
C GLY A 46 -2.21 16.47 -5.21
N ALA A 47 -2.59 15.30 -4.68
CA ALA A 47 -2.35 14.01 -5.32
C ALA A 47 -2.94 13.93 -6.74
N VAL A 48 -4.16 14.44 -6.94
CA VAL A 48 -4.82 14.50 -8.26
C VAL A 48 -4.06 15.43 -9.21
N SER A 49 -3.73 16.64 -8.77
CA SER A 49 -3.03 17.63 -9.62
C SER A 49 -1.60 17.21 -9.96
N GLU A 50 -0.96 16.43 -9.10
CA GLU A 50 0.38 15.86 -9.30
C GLU A 50 0.38 14.62 -10.18
N GLY A 51 -0.78 14.04 -10.48
CA GLY A 51 -0.97 12.97 -11.45
C GLY A 51 -0.96 11.55 -10.85
N ALA A 52 -1.33 11.38 -9.58
CA ALA A 52 -1.55 10.05 -9.02
C ALA A 52 -2.65 9.29 -9.79
N GLN A 53 -2.45 7.98 -9.97
CA GLN A 53 -3.45 7.08 -10.56
C GLN A 53 -4.30 6.40 -9.50
N LEU A 54 -3.74 6.22 -8.28
CA LEU A 54 -4.43 5.65 -7.14
C LEU A 54 -4.23 6.54 -5.91
N ILE A 55 -5.21 6.53 -5.00
CA ILE A 55 -5.07 7.13 -3.66
C ILE A 55 -5.37 6.05 -2.63
N ASP A 56 -4.41 5.80 -1.73
CA ASP A 56 -4.49 4.81 -0.67
C ASP A 56 -4.85 5.48 0.66
N VAL A 57 -6.04 5.20 1.16
CA VAL A 57 -6.63 5.84 2.33
C VAL A 57 -6.43 4.96 3.56
N GLY A 58 -5.63 5.44 4.52
CA GLY A 58 -5.40 4.75 5.79
C GLY A 58 -6.01 5.50 6.97
N GLY A 59 -6.82 4.80 7.78
CA GLY A 59 -7.38 5.30 9.05
C GLY A 59 -6.60 4.82 10.28
N TYR A 60 -5.71 3.87 10.12
CA TYR A 60 -4.86 3.27 11.15
C TYR A 60 -3.39 3.58 10.88
N SER A 61 -2.60 3.81 11.92
CA SER A 61 -1.15 3.97 11.77
C SER A 61 -0.45 2.66 12.11
N SER A 62 0.20 2.04 11.13
CA SER A 62 1.04 0.85 11.33
C SER A 62 2.46 1.18 11.80
N ARG A 63 2.75 2.45 12.13
CA ARG A 63 4.06 2.85 12.65
C ARG A 63 4.30 2.22 14.02
N PRO A 64 5.55 1.75 14.30
CA PRO A 64 5.89 1.25 15.63
C PRO A 64 5.57 2.28 16.72
N GLY A 65 4.88 1.84 17.78
CA GLY A 65 4.51 2.72 18.90
C GLY A 65 3.28 3.60 18.67
N ALA A 66 2.58 3.45 17.55
CA ALA A 66 1.28 4.13 17.37
C ALA A 66 0.22 3.51 18.30
N ASP A 67 -0.69 4.37 18.78
CA ASP A 67 -1.82 3.94 19.58
C ASP A 67 -2.75 3.03 18.77
N GLU A 68 -3.35 2.07 19.46
CA GLU A 68 -4.36 1.21 18.87
C GLU A 68 -5.62 2.00 18.58
N VAL A 69 -6.10 1.93 17.33
CA VAL A 69 -7.31 2.61 16.87
C VAL A 69 -8.46 1.62 16.85
N PRO A 70 -9.57 1.87 17.56
CA PRO A 70 -10.78 1.05 17.47
C PRO A 70 -11.32 1.00 16.04
N ALA A 71 -12.02 -0.08 15.68
CA ALA A 71 -12.51 -0.30 14.32
C ALA A 71 -13.53 0.76 13.87
N ASP A 72 -14.37 1.27 14.77
CA ASP A 72 -15.33 2.33 14.51
C ASP A 72 -14.65 3.68 14.23
N GLU A 73 -13.57 4.01 14.93
CA GLU A 73 -12.78 5.20 14.66
C GLU A 73 -11.98 5.05 13.36
N GLU A 74 -11.39 3.88 13.08
CA GLU A 74 -10.76 3.61 11.79
C GLU A 74 -11.77 3.78 10.65
N TRP A 75 -12.96 3.20 10.80
CA TRP A 75 -14.03 3.38 9.83
C TRP A 75 -14.44 4.84 9.64
N ARG A 76 -14.57 5.62 10.71
CA ARG A 76 -14.86 7.06 10.63
C ARG A 76 -13.84 7.78 9.76
N ARG A 77 -12.54 7.50 9.95
CA ARG A 77 -11.45 8.10 9.20
C ARG A 77 -11.43 7.65 7.74
N VAL A 78 -11.55 6.35 7.49
CA VAL A 78 -11.63 5.78 6.14
C VAL A 78 -12.82 6.39 5.38
N ARG A 79 -13.99 6.48 6.02
CA ARG A 79 -15.17 7.09 5.44
C ARG A 79 -14.96 8.56 5.06
N LEU A 80 -14.27 9.34 5.89
CA LEU A 80 -13.90 10.73 5.58
C LEU A 80 -12.97 10.79 4.36
N GLY A 81 -11.90 10.00 4.36
CA GLY A 81 -10.90 9.99 3.30
C GLY A 81 -11.49 9.54 1.96
N VAL A 82 -12.12 8.37 1.93
CA VAL A 82 -12.74 7.82 0.70
C VAL A 82 -13.85 8.72 0.18
N GLY A 83 -14.73 9.22 1.07
CA GLY A 83 -15.80 10.15 0.70
C GLY A 83 -15.26 11.43 0.07
N THR A 84 -14.13 11.96 0.60
CA THR A 84 -13.47 13.14 0.03
C THR A 84 -12.90 12.84 -1.36
N VAL A 85 -12.23 11.69 -1.55
CA VAL A 85 -11.72 11.30 -2.86
C VAL A 85 -12.85 11.15 -3.87
N ARG A 86 -13.92 10.43 -3.51
CA ARG A 86 -15.09 10.23 -4.40
C ARG A 86 -15.76 11.54 -4.80
N ARG A 87 -15.81 12.51 -3.90
CA ARG A 87 -16.37 13.85 -4.16
C ARG A 87 -15.50 14.70 -5.08
N LEU A 88 -14.17 14.70 -4.87
CA LEU A 88 -13.26 15.58 -5.59
C LEU A 88 -12.71 14.98 -6.88
N ALA A 89 -12.60 13.67 -6.95
CA ALA A 89 -12.05 12.92 -8.07
C ALA A 89 -12.83 11.60 -8.27
N PRO A 90 -14.10 11.66 -8.76
CA PRO A 90 -14.98 10.48 -8.83
C PRO A 90 -14.45 9.34 -9.72
N GLY A 91 -13.54 9.63 -10.65
CA GLY A 91 -12.87 8.63 -11.50
C GLY A 91 -11.59 8.05 -10.91
N MET A 92 -11.15 8.52 -9.73
CA MET A 92 -9.92 8.06 -9.09
C MET A 92 -10.06 6.62 -8.57
N THR A 93 -9.06 5.78 -8.83
CA THR A 93 -8.94 4.48 -8.17
C THR A 93 -8.59 4.69 -6.70
N VAL A 94 -9.45 4.19 -5.81
CA VAL A 94 -9.26 4.30 -4.36
C VAL A 94 -8.82 2.96 -3.80
N SER A 95 -7.82 2.99 -2.93
CA SER A 95 -7.41 1.88 -2.08
C SER A 95 -7.73 2.21 -0.62
N VAL A 96 -8.04 1.21 0.18
CA VAL A 96 -8.23 1.33 1.64
C VAL A 96 -7.18 0.47 2.34
N ASP A 97 -6.29 1.15 3.09
CA ASP A 97 -5.24 0.54 3.92
C ASP A 97 -5.87 0.08 5.24
N THR A 98 -6.21 -1.19 5.32
CA THR A 98 -6.79 -1.83 6.50
C THR A 98 -6.52 -3.33 6.54
N PHE A 99 -6.23 -3.86 7.72
CA PHE A 99 -6.14 -5.30 7.97
C PHE A 99 -7.45 -5.88 8.55
N ARG A 100 -8.49 -5.04 8.74
CA ARG A 100 -9.78 -5.46 9.28
C ARG A 100 -10.79 -5.73 8.17
N SER A 101 -11.25 -6.95 8.07
CA SER A 101 -12.24 -7.37 7.06
C SER A 101 -13.55 -6.62 7.16
N GLU A 102 -13.99 -6.27 8.38
CA GLU A 102 -15.21 -5.47 8.60
C GLU A 102 -15.10 -4.04 8.05
N VAL A 103 -13.92 -3.41 8.16
CA VAL A 103 -13.68 -2.08 7.59
C VAL A 103 -13.64 -2.14 6.08
N ALA A 104 -12.98 -3.16 5.52
CA ALA A 104 -12.93 -3.41 4.08
C ALA A 104 -14.33 -3.64 3.50
N ALA A 105 -15.13 -4.52 4.13
CA ALA A 105 -16.51 -4.78 3.70
C ALA A 105 -17.37 -3.52 3.73
N LYS A 106 -17.38 -2.76 4.84
CA LYS A 106 -18.11 -1.49 4.96
C LYS A 106 -17.69 -0.46 3.92
N ALA A 107 -16.38 -0.41 3.58
CA ALA A 107 -15.89 0.51 2.57
C ALA A 107 -16.43 0.17 1.18
N VAL A 108 -16.38 -1.11 0.79
CA VAL A 108 -16.92 -1.56 -0.49
C VAL A 108 -18.44 -1.39 -0.55
N GLU A 109 -19.15 -1.73 0.52
CA GLU A 109 -20.61 -1.55 0.61
C GLU A 109 -21.03 -0.08 0.46
N THR A 110 -20.30 0.83 1.11
CA THR A 110 -20.64 2.27 1.13
C THR A 110 -20.27 3.00 -0.15
N PHE A 111 -19.11 2.68 -0.75
CA PHE A 111 -18.51 3.48 -1.82
C PHE A 111 -18.39 2.75 -3.17
N GLY A 112 -18.83 1.51 -3.24
CA GLY A 112 -18.66 0.65 -4.41
C GLY A 112 -17.23 0.07 -4.50
N PRO A 113 -16.86 -0.49 -5.66
CA PRO A 113 -15.58 -1.17 -5.81
C PRO A 113 -14.39 -0.27 -5.48
N LEU A 114 -13.45 -0.81 -4.69
CA LEU A 114 -12.17 -0.18 -4.32
C LEU A 114 -11.12 -1.28 -4.12
N VAL A 115 -9.86 -0.89 -4.02
CA VAL A 115 -8.76 -1.81 -3.70
C VAL A 115 -8.70 -1.99 -2.20
N VAL A 116 -8.53 -3.21 -1.72
CA VAL A 116 -8.20 -3.48 -0.31
C VAL A 116 -6.69 -3.66 -0.19
N ASN A 117 -6.04 -2.84 0.63
CA ASN A 117 -4.60 -2.90 0.91
C ASN A 117 -4.40 -3.40 2.34
N ASP A 118 -3.92 -4.64 2.49
CA ASP A 118 -3.79 -5.32 3.78
C ASP A 118 -2.33 -5.61 4.10
N ILE A 119 -1.82 -4.93 5.12
CA ILE A 119 -0.44 -5.06 5.61
C ILE A 119 -0.08 -6.47 6.12
N SER A 120 -1.06 -7.33 6.32
CA SER A 120 -0.88 -8.68 6.88
C SER A 120 -1.23 -9.81 5.92
N ALA A 121 -1.70 -9.48 4.72
CA ALA A 121 -2.19 -10.49 3.77
C ALA A 121 -3.24 -11.44 4.39
N GLY A 122 -4.08 -10.95 5.31
CA GLY A 122 -5.12 -11.71 6.02
C GLY A 122 -4.62 -12.51 7.23
N GLU A 123 -3.36 -12.33 7.68
CA GLU A 123 -2.86 -13.05 8.87
C GLU A 123 -3.40 -12.44 10.17
N LEU A 124 -3.64 -11.12 10.22
CA LEU A 124 -4.23 -10.44 11.39
C LEU A 124 -5.75 -10.61 11.45
N ASP A 125 -6.41 -10.80 10.32
CA ASP A 125 -7.85 -11.09 10.25
C ASP A 125 -8.11 -12.21 9.22
N PRO A 126 -8.25 -13.45 9.69
CA PRO A 126 -8.47 -14.62 8.82
C PRO A 126 -9.75 -14.57 7.97
N ALA A 127 -10.70 -13.67 8.26
CA ALA A 127 -11.88 -13.43 7.44
C ALA A 127 -11.60 -12.58 6.20
N MET A 128 -10.49 -11.84 6.16
CA MET A 128 -10.16 -10.91 5.08
C MET A 128 -10.16 -11.57 3.69
N PRO A 129 -9.51 -12.73 3.45
CA PRO A 129 -9.52 -13.34 2.12
C PRO A 129 -10.93 -13.70 1.63
N SER A 130 -11.80 -14.19 2.50
CA SER A 130 -13.20 -14.51 2.15
C SER A 130 -13.98 -13.23 1.80
N VAL A 131 -13.87 -12.19 2.62
CA VAL A 131 -14.53 -10.89 2.36
C VAL A 131 -14.08 -10.29 1.04
N VAL A 132 -12.79 -10.30 0.74
CA VAL A 132 -12.25 -9.79 -0.53
C VAL A 132 -12.76 -10.60 -1.72
N ALA A 133 -12.80 -11.93 -1.58
CA ALA A 133 -13.34 -12.81 -2.62
C ALA A 133 -14.82 -12.53 -2.89
N ASP A 134 -15.63 -12.40 -1.85
CA ASP A 134 -17.07 -12.10 -1.94
C ASP A 134 -17.33 -10.72 -2.56
N CYS A 135 -16.51 -9.72 -2.21
CA CYS A 135 -16.56 -8.40 -2.83
C CYS A 135 -16.06 -8.37 -4.27
N GLY A 136 -15.22 -9.32 -4.69
CA GLY A 136 -14.67 -9.40 -6.04
C GLY A 136 -13.72 -8.26 -6.42
N VAL A 137 -13.07 -7.63 -5.44
CA VAL A 137 -12.22 -6.42 -5.60
C VAL A 137 -10.73 -6.77 -5.63
N PRO A 138 -9.87 -5.88 -6.18
CA PRO A 138 -8.42 -6.04 -6.10
C PRO A 138 -7.90 -6.03 -4.65
N TYR A 139 -6.89 -6.84 -4.39
CA TYR A 139 -6.32 -7.05 -3.08
C TYR A 139 -4.80 -6.93 -3.10
N ILE A 140 -4.27 -5.96 -2.37
CA ILE A 140 -2.84 -5.82 -2.12
C ILE A 140 -2.55 -6.57 -0.83
N ALA A 141 -1.75 -7.62 -0.96
CA ALA A 141 -1.33 -8.47 0.14
C ALA A 141 0.13 -8.19 0.47
N MET A 142 0.39 -7.69 1.69
CA MET A 142 1.75 -7.36 2.10
C MET A 142 2.37 -8.48 2.95
N HIS A 143 3.65 -8.75 2.71
CA HIS A 143 4.46 -9.58 3.60
C HIS A 143 4.77 -8.83 4.89
N MET A 144 4.34 -9.40 6.00
CA MET A 144 4.70 -8.97 7.35
C MET A 144 4.99 -10.21 8.20
N LYS A 145 5.94 -10.13 9.12
CA LYS A 145 6.24 -11.17 10.09
C LYS A 145 5.89 -10.66 11.49
N GLY A 146 4.99 -11.35 12.18
CA GLY A 146 4.42 -10.87 13.45
C GLY A 146 3.30 -9.86 13.25
N ASP A 147 3.13 -8.99 14.23
CA ASP A 147 2.17 -7.88 14.22
C ASP A 147 2.90 -6.52 14.26
N PRO A 148 2.23 -5.39 14.04
CA PRO A 148 2.85 -4.06 14.06
C PRO A 148 3.60 -3.72 15.36
N LYS A 149 3.27 -4.37 16.49
CA LYS A 149 3.93 -4.14 17.79
C LYS A 149 5.19 -4.99 17.96
N THR A 150 5.22 -6.21 17.39
CA THR A 150 6.30 -7.19 17.59
C THR A 150 7.23 -7.35 16.39
N MET A 151 6.83 -6.88 15.21
CA MET A 151 7.54 -7.10 13.94
C MET A 151 9.01 -6.67 13.96
N GLN A 152 9.36 -5.57 14.64
CA GLN A 152 10.74 -5.04 14.64
C GLN A 152 11.75 -5.96 15.32
N SER A 153 11.31 -6.87 16.20
CA SER A 153 12.17 -7.88 16.83
C SER A 153 12.28 -9.18 16.03
N GLN A 154 11.52 -9.33 14.92
CA GLN A 154 11.42 -10.56 14.15
C GLN A 154 12.21 -10.52 12.83
N THR A 155 13.41 -9.96 12.87
CA THR A 155 14.31 -9.85 11.70
C THR A 155 15.11 -11.12 11.42
N ASP A 156 14.91 -12.18 12.19
CA ASP A 156 15.61 -13.46 12.00
C ASP A 156 14.92 -14.30 10.93
N TYR A 157 15.58 -14.47 9.78
CA TYR A 157 15.16 -15.31 8.66
C TYR A 157 16.09 -16.52 8.52
N ARG A 158 15.51 -17.70 8.27
CA ARG A 158 16.26 -18.96 8.15
C ARG A 158 17.08 -19.05 6.85
N ARG A 159 16.65 -18.32 5.82
CA ARG A 159 17.29 -18.22 4.50
C ARG A 159 17.52 -16.76 4.15
N ASP A 160 18.09 -16.47 2.99
CA ASP A 160 18.10 -15.13 2.44
C ASP A 160 16.67 -14.56 2.37
N ILE A 161 16.53 -13.27 2.62
CA ILE A 161 15.22 -12.61 2.74
C ILE A 161 14.40 -12.75 1.45
N VAL A 162 15.02 -12.73 0.28
CA VAL A 162 14.33 -12.84 -1.02
C VAL A 162 13.69 -14.22 -1.15
N THR A 163 14.42 -15.29 -0.80
CA THR A 163 13.89 -16.66 -0.83
C THR A 163 12.74 -16.84 0.17
N GLU A 164 12.85 -16.25 1.36
CA GLU A 164 11.76 -16.31 2.37
C GLU A 164 10.50 -15.58 1.88
N VAL A 165 10.62 -14.35 1.37
CA VAL A 165 9.50 -13.56 0.87
C VAL A 165 8.85 -14.22 -0.36
N VAL A 166 9.63 -14.72 -1.31
CA VAL A 166 9.11 -15.46 -2.47
C VAL A 166 8.40 -16.74 -2.03
N GLY A 167 8.98 -17.48 -1.08
CA GLY A 167 8.37 -18.69 -0.52
C GLY A 167 7.07 -18.39 0.23
N TYR A 168 7.03 -17.29 0.97
CA TYR A 168 5.81 -16.79 1.63
C TYR A 168 4.70 -16.55 0.61
N PHE A 169 4.98 -15.77 -0.45
CA PHE A 169 3.95 -15.43 -1.42
C PHE A 169 3.48 -16.61 -2.27
N ARG A 170 4.33 -17.60 -2.54
CA ARG A 170 3.87 -18.84 -3.20
C ARG A 170 2.77 -19.51 -2.39
N ARG A 171 2.98 -19.70 -1.08
CA ARG A 171 1.95 -20.29 -0.21
C ARG A 171 0.73 -19.38 -0.08
N ARG A 172 0.97 -18.08 0.17
CA ARG A 172 -0.12 -17.14 0.44
C ARG A 172 -1.01 -16.92 -0.78
N THR A 173 -0.45 -16.88 -1.99
CA THR A 173 -1.25 -16.79 -3.22
C THR A 173 -2.09 -18.05 -3.44
N ASP A 174 -1.58 -19.25 -3.14
CA ASP A 174 -2.37 -20.48 -3.21
C ASP A 174 -3.55 -20.43 -2.24
N GLU A 175 -3.35 -19.95 -1.02
CA GLU A 175 -4.41 -19.77 -0.01
C GLU A 175 -5.45 -18.74 -0.44
N MET A 176 -5.03 -17.59 -1.02
CA MET A 176 -5.94 -16.57 -1.54
C MET A 176 -6.79 -17.09 -2.71
N LEU A 177 -6.18 -17.83 -3.64
CA LEU A 177 -6.89 -18.46 -4.74
C LEU A 177 -7.90 -19.51 -4.23
N ALA A 178 -7.51 -20.31 -3.24
CA ALA A 178 -8.40 -21.28 -2.59
C ALA A 178 -9.57 -20.62 -1.86
N ALA A 179 -9.37 -19.41 -1.31
CA ALA A 179 -10.45 -18.61 -0.70
C ALA A 179 -11.36 -17.95 -1.75
N GLY A 180 -11.09 -18.09 -3.05
CA GLY A 180 -11.91 -17.55 -4.14
C GLY A 180 -11.48 -16.19 -4.68
N ILE A 181 -10.37 -15.60 -4.22
CA ILE A 181 -9.84 -14.37 -4.80
C ILE A 181 -9.35 -14.69 -6.23
N ARG A 182 -9.80 -13.92 -7.21
CA ARG A 182 -9.37 -14.10 -8.60
C ARG A 182 -7.91 -13.71 -8.76
N ARG A 183 -7.16 -14.46 -9.58
CA ARG A 183 -5.73 -14.24 -9.81
C ARG A 183 -5.41 -12.79 -10.23
N GLU A 184 -6.21 -12.25 -11.14
CA GLU A 184 -6.06 -10.87 -11.64
C GLU A 184 -6.29 -9.78 -10.60
N ASN A 185 -6.90 -10.12 -9.46
CA ASN A 185 -7.14 -9.22 -8.35
C ASN A 185 -6.02 -9.22 -7.31
N ILE A 186 -5.05 -10.12 -7.38
CA ILE A 186 -3.97 -10.23 -6.40
C ILE A 186 -2.80 -9.32 -6.81
N ILE A 187 -2.37 -8.47 -5.87
CA ILE A 187 -1.20 -7.60 -5.98
C ILE A 187 -0.31 -7.90 -4.77
N LEU A 188 1.00 -8.04 -4.96
CA LEU A 188 1.94 -8.38 -3.89
C LEU A 188 2.72 -7.15 -3.43
N ASP A 189 2.91 -7.02 -2.11
CA ASP A 189 3.78 -6.00 -1.51
C ASP A 189 4.86 -6.71 -0.66
N PRO A 190 6.16 -6.60 -0.99
CA PRO A 190 7.22 -7.24 -0.22
C PRO A 190 7.38 -6.69 1.20
N GLY A 191 6.75 -5.57 1.54
CA GLY A 191 6.74 -5.00 2.88
C GLY A 191 8.06 -4.31 3.25
N PHE A 192 8.66 -3.52 2.35
CA PHE A 192 9.86 -2.74 2.68
C PHE A 192 9.72 -1.94 3.97
N GLY A 193 10.73 -2.00 4.85
CA GLY A 193 10.77 -1.28 6.12
C GLY A 193 9.91 -1.88 7.23
N PHE A 194 9.33 -3.07 7.02
CA PHE A 194 8.67 -3.85 8.08
C PHE A 194 9.72 -4.76 8.77
N PRO A 195 9.55 -6.04 9.02
CA PRO A 195 10.47 -6.79 9.88
C PRO A 195 11.81 -7.13 9.18
N GLN A 196 12.47 -6.13 8.59
CA GLN A 196 13.79 -6.31 7.95
C GLN A 196 14.80 -5.31 8.51
N THR A 197 16.08 -5.74 8.60
CA THR A 197 17.19 -4.81 8.81
C THR A 197 17.38 -3.93 7.58
N THR A 198 18.22 -2.91 7.67
CA THR A 198 18.55 -2.06 6.51
C THR A 198 19.15 -2.91 5.39
N GLU A 199 20.10 -3.78 5.70
CA GLU A 199 20.77 -4.68 4.76
C GLU A 199 19.78 -5.63 4.07
N GLN A 200 18.87 -6.24 4.85
CA GLN A 200 17.82 -7.11 4.33
C GLN A 200 16.86 -6.37 3.39
N ASN A 201 16.54 -5.11 3.67
CA ASN A 201 15.74 -4.29 2.75
C ASN A 201 16.44 -4.06 1.40
N TYR A 202 17.75 -3.81 1.41
CA TYR A 202 18.52 -3.66 0.17
C TYR A 202 18.69 -4.98 -0.58
N GLU A 203 18.89 -6.09 0.13
CA GLU A 203 18.91 -7.44 -0.46
C GLU A 203 17.56 -7.77 -1.12
N LEU A 204 16.44 -7.47 -0.42
CA LEU A 204 15.09 -7.67 -0.92
C LEU A 204 14.82 -6.81 -2.17
N LEU A 205 15.27 -5.54 -2.17
CA LEU A 205 15.16 -4.66 -3.33
C LEU A 205 15.97 -5.19 -4.52
N ALA A 206 17.21 -5.60 -4.31
CA ALA A 206 18.06 -6.17 -5.37
C ALA A 206 17.47 -7.46 -5.97
N GLY A 207 16.73 -8.23 -5.17
CA GLY A 207 16.06 -9.46 -5.58
C GLY A 207 14.57 -9.32 -5.94
N LEU A 208 14.04 -8.10 -6.03
CA LEU A 208 12.60 -7.86 -6.25
C LEU A 208 12.07 -8.50 -7.55
N HIS A 209 12.90 -8.58 -8.60
CA HIS A 209 12.56 -9.27 -9.84
C HIS A 209 12.14 -10.73 -9.64
N ARG A 210 12.67 -11.43 -8.61
CA ARG A 210 12.27 -12.80 -8.27
C ARG A 210 10.84 -12.88 -7.75
N LEU A 211 10.39 -11.85 -7.03
CA LEU A 211 8.97 -11.72 -6.62
C LEU A 211 8.09 -11.41 -7.83
N CYS A 212 8.50 -10.47 -8.69
CA CYS A 212 7.79 -10.15 -9.93
C CYS A 212 7.65 -11.36 -10.86
N ALA A 213 8.63 -12.27 -10.85
CA ALA A 213 8.59 -13.52 -11.63
C ALA A 213 7.50 -14.51 -11.20
N LEU A 214 6.79 -14.29 -10.08
CA LEU A 214 5.59 -15.04 -9.72
C LEU A 214 4.39 -14.71 -10.63
N GLY A 215 4.48 -13.65 -11.44
CA GLY A 215 3.47 -13.27 -12.43
C GLY A 215 2.27 -12.55 -11.81
N TYR A 216 2.46 -11.87 -10.69
CA TYR A 216 1.52 -10.93 -10.09
C TYR A 216 2.09 -9.51 -10.14
N PRO A 217 1.25 -8.46 -10.25
CA PRO A 217 1.71 -7.10 -10.06
C PRO A 217 2.35 -6.92 -8.68
N VAL A 218 3.43 -6.15 -8.60
CA VAL A 218 4.13 -5.88 -7.33
C VAL A 218 4.06 -4.39 -7.00
N LEU A 219 3.62 -4.09 -5.78
CA LEU A 219 3.67 -2.75 -5.20
C LEU A 219 4.97 -2.59 -4.42
N ALA A 220 5.62 -1.44 -4.57
CA ALA A 220 6.78 -1.05 -3.78
C ALA A 220 6.50 0.21 -2.95
N GLY A 221 6.51 0.06 -1.63
CA GLY A 221 6.22 1.12 -0.66
C GLY A 221 7.42 1.48 0.20
N LEU A 222 8.47 2.08 -0.37
CA LEU A 222 9.71 2.44 0.37
C LEU A 222 9.85 3.96 0.65
N SER A 223 8.89 4.78 0.18
CA SER A 223 8.96 6.24 0.27
C SER A 223 9.22 6.74 1.70
N ARG A 224 10.32 7.49 1.87
CA ARG A 224 10.76 8.13 3.11
C ARG A 224 10.95 7.15 4.30
N LYS A 225 11.18 5.85 4.02
CA LYS A 225 11.38 4.82 5.05
C LYS A 225 12.82 4.81 5.59
N SER A 226 12.98 4.17 6.76
CA SER A 226 14.25 4.12 7.50
C SER A 226 15.41 3.52 6.71
N MET A 227 15.14 2.60 5.80
CA MET A 227 16.13 2.03 4.90
C MET A 227 16.79 3.10 4.01
N ILE A 228 16.15 4.26 3.80
CA ILE A 228 16.69 5.38 3.03
C ILE A 228 17.38 6.38 3.95
N TYR A 229 16.63 7.00 4.85
CA TYR A 229 17.15 8.13 5.60
C TYR A 229 18.27 7.75 6.59
N LYS A 230 18.28 6.51 7.13
CA LYS A 230 19.39 6.05 7.97
C LYS A 230 20.70 5.86 7.21
N VAL A 231 20.63 5.39 5.95
CA VAL A 231 21.83 5.23 5.11
C VAL A 231 22.39 6.57 4.67
N LEU A 232 21.54 7.59 4.55
CA LEU A 232 21.92 8.95 4.15
C LEU A 232 22.26 9.85 5.34
N ASP A 233 22.23 9.33 6.57
CA ASP A 233 22.36 10.15 7.79
C ASP A 233 21.41 11.37 7.78
N ALA A 234 20.18 11.17 7.29
CA ALA A 234 19.19 12.20 7.05
C ALA A 234 17.91 11.97 7.85
N THR A 235 16.98 12.90 7.75
CA THR A 235 15.61 12.75 8.27
C THR A 235 14.67 12.21 7.19
N PRO A 236 13.47 11.71 7.56
CA PRO A 236 12.45 11.33 6.56
C PRO A 236 12.11 12.49 5.60
N ALA A 237 12.12 13.75 6.08
CA ALA A 237 11.85 14.93 5.26
C ALA A 237 12.91 15.16 4.18
N GLU A 238 14.17 14.86 4.48
CA GLU A 238 15.32 15.06 3.61
C GLU A 238 15.60 13.89 2.66
N SER A 239 14.85 12.78 2.78
CA SER A 239 15.10 11.54 2.05
C SER A 239 14.43 11.45 0.67
N LEU A 240 13.99 12.57 0.10
CA LEU A 240 13.32 12.60 -1.20
C LEU A 240 14.21 12.05 -2.33
N ALA A 241 15.46 12.51 -2.43
CA ALA A 241 16.39 12.06 -3.47
C ALA A 241 16.62 10.53 -3.41
N GLY A 242 16.79 9.98 -2.19
CA GLY A 242 16.91 8.54 -1.99
C GLY A 242 15.62 7.79 -2.32
N THR A 243 14.45 8.38 -2.02
CA THR A 243 13.15 7.82 -2.40
C THR A 243 13.02 7.69 -3.93
N VAL A 244 13.40 8.73 -4.67
CA VAL A 244 13.37 8.74 -6.14
C VAL A 244 14.36 7.71 -6.71
N ALA A 245 15.59 7.68 -6.20
CA ALA A 245 16.62 6.74 -6.66
C ALA A 245 16.21 5.27 -6.47
N LEU A 246 15.71 4.92 -5.27
CA LEU A 246 15.26 3.55 -5.00
C LEU A 246 13.90 3.25 -5.66
N GLY A 247 13.05 4.25 -5.88
CA GLY A 247 11.84 4.12 -6.69
C GLY A 247 12.15 3.72 -8.13
N TRP A 248 13.16 4.36 -8.75
CA TRP A 248 13.66 3.97 -10.06
C TRP A 248 14.15 2.52 -10.08
N GLU A 249 14.90 2.09 -9.05
CA GLU A 249 15.38 0.71 -8.97
C GLU A 249 14.21 -0.27 -8.82
N CYS A 250 13.17 0.06 -8.03
CA CYS A 250 11.94 -0.76 -7.96
C CYS A 250 11.33 -0.97 -9.36
N LEU A 251 11.21 0.09 -10.15
CA LEU A 251 10.70 -0.01 -11.52
C LEU A 251 11.60 -0.87 -12.41
N ARG A 252 12.92 -0.72 -12.30
CA ARG A 252 13.89 -1.56 -13.02
C ARG A 252 13.75 -3.04 -12.69
N GLN A 253 13.43 -3.36 -11.45
CA GLN A 253 13.20 -4.72 -10.96
C GLN A 253 11.81 -5.26 -11.33
N GLY A 254 10.91 -4.43 -11.88
CA GLY A 254 9.59 -4.85 -12.37
C GLY A 254 8.41 -4.46 -11.48
N ALA A 255 8.58 -3.56 -10.51
CA ALA A 255 7.46 -3.05 -9.73
C ALA A 255 6.40 -2.42 -10.62
N ALA A 256 5.13 -2.73 -10.36
CA ALA A 256 3.97 -2.23 -11.09
C ALA A 256 3.33 -1.01 -10.43
N ILE A 257 3.54 -0.81 -9.12
CA ILE A 257 3.01 0.33 -8.35
C ILE A 257 4.11 0.90 -7.46
N LEU A 258 4.26 2.23 -7.47
CA LEU A 258 5.02 2.97 -6.45
C LEU A 258 4.04 3.63 -5.47
N ARG A 259 4.05 3.23 -4.19
CA ARG A 259 3.26 3.84 -3.13
C ARG A 259 4.09 4.90 -2.41
N VAL A 260 3.69 6.17 -2.53
CA VAL A 260 4.56 7.32 -2.23
C VAL A 260 3.87 8.45 -1.48
N HIS A 261 4.69 9.25 -0.78
CA HIS A 261 4.30 10.55 -0.23
C HIS A 261 4.45 11.66 -1.30
N ASP A 262 5.46 11.58 -2.16
CA ASP A 262 5.90 12.58 -3.12
C ASP A 262 5.43 12.17 -4.53
N VAL A 263 4.19 12.55 -4.84
CA VAL A 263 3.49 12.06 -6.03
C VAL A 263 4.12 12.59 -7.30
N ARG A 264 4.40 13.89 -7.38
CA ARG A 264 4.98 14.53 -8.58
C ARG A 264 6.29 13.87 -8.99
N GLU A 265 7.20 13.69 -8.04
CA GLU A 265 8.52 13.11 -8.28
C GLU A 265 8.42 11.64 -8.71
N ALA A 266 7.47 10.91 -8.15
CA ALA A 266 7.20 9.52 -8.56
C ALA A 266 6.60 9.46 -9.97
N VAL A 267 5.66 10.34 -10.30
CA VAL A 267 5.08 10.45 -11.65
C VAL A 267 6.14 10.81 -12.69
N ASP A 268 7.02 11.77 -12.37
CA ASP A 268 8.10 12.14 -13.28
C ASP A 268 9.12 10.99 -13.43
N THR A 269 9.40 10.26 -12.34
CA THR A 269 10.22 9.04 -12.38
C THR A 269 9.61 7.98 -13.32
N VAL A 270 8.30 7.72 -13.23
CA VAL A 270 7.60 6.77 -14.11
C VAL A 270 7.63 7.23 -15.58
N LYS A 271 7.42 8.52 -15.83
CA LYS A 271 7.51 9.07 -17.21
C LYS A 271 8.89 8.85 -17.83
N LEU A 272 9.96 9.16 -17.07
CA LEU A 272 11.34 8.95 -17.53
C LEU A 272 11.62 7.46 -17.74
N PHE A 273 11.17 6.61 -16.80
CA PHE A 273 11.34 5.16 -16.91
C PHE A 273 10.67 4.58 -18.16
N ASN A 274 9.49 5.05 -18.51
CA ASN A 274 8.78 4.59 -19.72
C ASN A 274 9.54 4.92 -21.01
N MET A 275 10.35 5.98 -21.04
CA MET A 275 11.22 6.29 -22.18
C MET A 275 12.34 5.28 -22.36
N PHE A 276 12.80 4.62 -21.28
CA PHE A 276 13.83 3.57 -21.35
C PHE A 276 13.27 2.20 -21.78
N ARG A 277 11.95 2.00 -21.72
CA ARG A 277 11.30 0.74 -22.11
C ARG A 277 10.93 0.67 -23.59
N GLN A 278 11.05 1.80 -24.30
CA GLN A 278 10.84 1.88 -25.76
C GLN A 278 12.11 1.41 -26.48
#